data_94b8510794c89711e2fff09dcd5e05fd
#
_entry.id   94b8510794c89711e2fff09dcd5e05fd
#
_cell.length_a   1.000
_cell.length_b   1.000
_cell.length_c   1.000
_cell.angle_alpha   90.00
_cell.angle_beta   90.00
_cell.angle_gamma   90.00
#
_symmetry.space_group_name_H-M   'P 1'
#
loop_
_entity.id
_entity.type
_entity.pdbx_description
1 polymer ?
#
loop_
_entity_poly.entity_id
_entity_poly.type
_entity_poly.pdbx_seq_one_letter_code
_entity_poly.pdbx_strand_id
1 'polypeptide(L)'
;NVEGKIRKKIVNHGYIKGIIGLPPNLFYGTSIPASIIVVDKENAHARRGIFMIDASEGFIKDGNKNRLREQDIRKIVDVFNNQIEIEGYSKMVSLDEIQKNDYNLNLPRYIVKYEEEDNQDIEGHLLGGIPKKDIDKLERYWKVFPTIKNVLFNETTRTGYSELNCQPEQINETILNHEEFASYKEQLYNVFNDWKTRHESLLYNLDHESVPKTVINKMSEGMLEVFDNIPLIDKYDMYQYIMSYWNETMKDDVYMIVENGWKANEELAPENLIIDRYFSKVQEEINQQEANIDQLEQEKTAL
;
A
#
# COMPACT_ATOMS: atom_id res chain seq x y z
N ASN A 1 20.21 32.07 21.31
CA ASN A 1 19.16 32.04 20.32
C ASN A 1 17.79 31.95 21.03
N VAL A 2 16.87 32.87 20.72
CA VAL A 2 15.54 32.98 21.36
C VAL A 2 14.70 31.73 21.05
N GLU A 3 14.73 31.25 19.80
CA GLU A 3 14.00 30.06 19.36
C GLU A 3 14.42 28.81 20.12
N GLY A 4 15.73 28.63 20.38
CA GLY A 4 16.24 27.51 21.19
C GLY A 4 15.73 27.54 22.62
N LYS A 5 15.58 28.72 23.22
CA LYS A 5 15.02 28.87 24.57
C LYS A 5 13.54 28.50 24.61
N ILE A 6 12.76 28.93 23.59
CA ILE A 6 11.33 28.60 23.44
C ILE A 6 11.16 27.08 23.27
N ARG A 7 11.91 26.48 22.34
CA ARG A 7 11.90 25.05 22.09
C ARG A 7 12.21 24.24 23.34
N LYS A 8 13.29 24.58 24.04
CA LYS A 8 13.67 23.96 25.32
C LYS A 8 12.53 24.04 26.34
N LYS A 9 11.90 25.21 26.46
CA LYS A 9 10.78 25.43 27.40
C LYS A 9 9.59 24.53 27.05
N ILE A 10 9.19 24.46 25.78
CA ILE A 10 8.04 23.66 25.34
C ILE A 10 8.30 22.16 25.55
N VAL A 11 9.51 21.69 25.20
CA VAL A 11 9.91 20.28 25.43
C VAL A 11 9.90 19.93 26.90
N ASN A 12 10.53 20.76 27.76
CA ASN A 12 10.60 20.50 29.20
C ASN A 12 9.24 20.53 29.91
N HIS A 13 8.26 21.25 29.36
CA HIS A 13 6.88 21.22 29.86
C HIS A 13 6.10 19.99 29.39
N GLY A 14 6.69 19.15 28.51
CA GLY A 14 6.03 17.97 27.95
C GLY A 14 4.88 18.29 27.01
N TYR A 15 4.83 19.50 26.42
CA TYR A 15 3.70 19.91 25.58
C TYR A 15 3.70 19.27 24.20
N ILE A 16 4.86 18.83 23.70
CA ILE A 16 4.94 18.14 22.42
C ILE A 16 4.64 16.67 22.63
N LYS A 17 3.53 16.20 22.08
CA LYS A 17 3.13 14.80 22.08
C LYS A 17 3.85 14.01 21.00
N GLY A 18 3.99 14.62 19.81
CA GLY A 18 4.73 13.99 18.72
C GLY A 18 5.07 14.94 17.59
N ILE A 19 5.94 14.46 16.70
CA ILE A 19 6.42 15.15 15.51
C ILE A 19 6.35 14.17 14.33
N ILE A 20 5.70 14.61 13.24
CA ILE A 20 5.53 13.81 12.03
C ILE A 20 6.21 14.56 10.89
N GLY A 21 7.26 14.00 10.32
CA GLY A 21 7.92 14.50 9.12
C GLY A 21 7.18 14.03 7.88
N LEU A 22 6.89 14.95 6.99
CA LEU A 22 6.15 14.71 5.75
C LEU A 22 7.09 14.81 4.53
N PRO A 23 6.70 14.26 3.38
CA PRO A 23 7.47 14.36 2.15
C PRO A 23 7.72 15.81 1.71
N PRO A 24 8.80 16.06 0.95
CA PRO A 24 9.00 17.35 0.30
C PRO A 24 7.95 17.58 -0.80
N ASN A 25 7.86 18.79 -1.32
CA ASN A 25 6.98 19.15 -2.44
C ASN A 25 5.47 18.87 -2.23
N LEU A 26 4.97 18.81 -1.00
CA LEU A 26 3.52 18.66 -0.72
C LEU A 26 2.75 19.97 -0.94
N PHE A 27 3.38 21.13 -0.67
CA PHE A 27 2.72 22.42 -0.71
C PHE A 27 3.15 23.25 -1.91
N TYR A 28 2.27 24.11 -2.39
CA TYR A 28 2.58 25.04 -3.48
C TYR A 28 3.65 26.04 -3.04
N GLY A 29 4.56 26.37 -3.97
CA GLY A 29 5.59 27.38 -3.77
C GLY A 29 6.80 26.96 -2.94
N THR A 30 6.88 25.73 -2.47
CA THR A 30 8.03 25.23 -1.70
C THR A 30 8.35 23.76 -1.98
N SER A 31 9.65 23.44 -2.02
CA SER A 31 10.15 22.06 -2.06
C SER A 31 10.58 21.54 -0.69
N ILE A 32 10.47 22.38 0.35
CA ILE A 32 10.94 22.04 1.70
C ILE A 32 9.98 21.00 2.33
N PRO A 33 10.51 19.93 2.95
CA PRO A 33 9.69 19.01 3.72
C PRO A 33 8.96 19.73 4.85
N ALA A 34 7.68 19.42 5.03
CA ALA A 34 6.90 19.95 6.14
C ALA A 34 6.92 18.97 7.33
N SER A 35 6.62 19.49 8.52
CA SER A 35 6.44 18.67 9.72
C SER A 35 5.17 19.10 10.47
N ILE A 36 4.44 18.11 10.97
CA ILE A 36 3.32 18.32 11.89
C ILE A 36 3.84 18.17 13.31
N ILE A 37 3.62 19.21 14.14
CA ILE A 37 3.92 19.15 15.57
C ILE A 37 2.60 19.04 16.31
N VAL A 38 2.41 17.91 16.98
CA VAL A 38 1.21 17.66 17.80
C VAL A 38 1.47 18.17 19.21
N VAL A 39 0.77 19.23 19.57
CA VAL A 39 0.84 19.86 20.90
C VAL A 39 -0.37 19.46 21.72
N ASP A 40 -0.11 18.91 22.92
CA ASP A 40 -1.13 18.47 23.83
C ASP A 40 -0.68 18.75 25.27
N LYS A 41 -1.47 19.50 26.00
CA LYS A 41 -1.22 19.85 27.41
C LYS A 41 -1.76 18.83 28.39
N GLU A 42 -2.67 17.98 27.95
CA GLU A 42 -3.24 16.94 28.78
C GLU A 42 -2.16 15.93 29.17
N ASN A 43 -2.06 15.63 30.44
CA ASN A 43 -1.03 14.72 30.98
C ASN A 43 0.43 15.09 30.63
N ALA A 44 0.70 16.35 30.26
CA ALA A 44 2.02 16.80 29.84
C ALA A 44 3.12 16.52 30.90
N HIS A 45 2.78 16.65 32.19
CA HIS A 45 3.70 16.39 33.32
C HIS A 45 4.14 14.91 33.44
N ALA A 46 3.34 13.99 32.91
CA ALA A 46 3.63 12.56 32.91
C ALA A 46 4.42 12.11 31.66
N ARG A 47 4.47 12.96 30.63
CA ARG A 47 5.11 12.63 29.35
C ARG A 47 6.62 12.54 29.49
N ARG A 48 7.21 11.43 29.06
CA ARG A 48 8.66 11.14 29.21
C ARG A 48 9.42 11.16 27.89
N GLY A 49 8.76 11.42 26.78
CA GLY A 49 9.34 11.46 25.45
C GLY A 49 8.43 12.13 24.44
N ILE A 50 8.92 12.22 23.21
CA ILE A 50 8.19 12.72 22.05
C ILE A 50 8.13 11.57 21.04
N PHE A 51 6.92 11.23 20.60
CA PHE A 51 6.76 10.22 19.56
C PHE A 51 7.08 10.84 18.19
N MET A 52 8.06 10.30 17.50
CA MET A 52 8.52 10.82 16.22
C MET A 52 8.22 9.84 15.09
N ILE A 53 7.71 10.37 13.97
CA ILE A 53 7.45 9.60 12.74
C ILE A 53 8.15 10.29 11.57
N ASP A 54 8.93 9.55 10.80
CA ASP A 54 9.48 10.00 9.53
C ASP A 54 8.71 9.38 8.37
N ALA A 55 7.67 10.08 7.90
CA ALA A 55 6.85 9.68 6.76
C ALA A 55 7.32 10.32 5.44
N SER A 56 8.58 10.74 5.34
CA SER A 56 9.11 11.50 4.21
C SER A 56 9.12 10.73 2.87
N GLU A 57 9.01 9.40 2.89
CA GLU A 57 9.07 8.54 1.70
C GLU A 57 7.70 8.03 1.23
N GLY A 58 6.65 8.18 2.06
CA GLY A 58 5.29 7.75 1.72
C GLY A 58 4.57 8.77 0.85
N PHE A 59 4.70 8.70 -0.47
CA PHE A 59 3.99 9.59 -1.40
C PHE A 59 3.97 9.03 -2.83
N ILE A 60 3.12 9.63 -3.67
CA ILE A 60 3.17 9.48 -5.12
C ILE A 60 3.43 10.84 -5.78
N LYS A 61 3.95 10.81 -7.01
CA LYS A 61 4.06 11.99 -7.85
C LYS A 61 2.68 12.36 -8.41
N ASP A 62 2.33 13.63 -8.29
CA ASP A 62 1.13 14.22 -8.85
C ASP A 62 1.53 15.50 -9.61
N GLY A 63 1.87 15.34 -10.87
CA GLY A 63 2.51 16.37 -11.67
C GLY A 63 3.85 16.82 -11.06
N ASN A 64 3.96 18.12 -10.76
CA ASN A 64 5.16 18.71 -10.15
C ASN A 64 5.15 18.65 -8.61
N LYS A 65 4.15 17.98 -8.02
CA LYS A 65 3.97 17.87 -6.57
C LYS A 65 4.05 16.43 -6.12
N ASN A 66 4.24 16.24 -4.82
CA ASN A 66 4.04 14.99 -4.16
C ASN A 66 2.65 15.00 -3.50
N ARG A 67 2.01 13.86 -3.43
CA ARG A 67 0.72 13.68 -2.76
C ARG A 67 0.78 12.44 -1.86
N LEU A 68 0.29 12.59 -0.65
CA LEU A 68 0.07 11.44 0.24
C LEU A 68 -1.09 10.60 -0.30
N ARG A 69 -0.91 9.29 -0.29
CA ARG A 69 -1.98 8.33 -0.59
C ARG A 69 -2.82 8.10 0.66
N GLU A 70 -3.97 7.49 0.51
CA GLU A 70 -4.83 7.10 1.64
C GLU A 70 -4.07 6.17 2.60
N GLN A 71 -3.28 5.22 2.08
CA GLN A 71 -2.44 4.32 2.86
C GLN A 71 -1.39 5.06 3.69
N ASP A 72 -0.77 6.11 3.14
CA ASP A 72 0.28 6.87 3.83
C ASP A 72 -0.32 7.62 5.02
N ILE A 73 -1.48 8.27 4.80
CA ILE A 73 -2.22 8.98 5.85
C ILE A 73 -2.67 7.98 6.92
N ARG A 74 -3.23 6.84 6.51
CA ARG A 74 -3.71 5.83 7.44
C ARG A 74 -2.58 5.25 8.30
N LYS A 75 -1.46 4.91 7.70
CA LYS A 75 -0.27 4.41 8.42
C LYS A 75 0.24 5.41 9.45
N ILE A 76 0.33 6.70 9.07
CA ILE A 76 0.73 7.77 10.00
C ILE A 76 -0.22 7.81 11.20
N VAL A 77 -1.53 7.78 10.96
CA VAL A 77 -2.56 7.87 12.01
C VAL A 77 -2.50 6.66 12.95
N ASP A 78 -2.43 5.45 12.40
CA ASP A 78 -2.38 4.22 13.19
C ASP A 78 -1.10 4.15 14.04
N VAL A 79 0.04 4.42 13.42
CA VAL A 79 1.35 4.41 14.09
C VAL A 79 1.41 5.48 15.18
N PHE A 80 0.86 6.67 14.93
CA PHE A 80 0.84 7.75 15.91
C PHE A 80 -0.08 7.44 17.10
N ASN A 81 -1.29 6.99 16.83
CA ASN A 81 -2.29 6.74 17.88
C ASN A 81 -1.90 5.56 18.78
N ASN A 82 -1.34 4.52 18.19
CA ASN A 82 -0.93 3.31 18.92
C ASN A 82 0.53 3.36 19.38
N GLN A 83 1.28 4.42 19.05
CA GLN A 83 2.70 4.61 19.37
C GLN A 83 3.55 3.39 18.97
N ILE A 84 3.33 2.88 17.77
CA ILE A 84 4.04 1.71 17.23
C ILE A 84 5.44 2.14 16.80
N GLU A 85 6.46 1.54 17.38
CA GLU A 85 7.84 1.75 16.95
C GLU A 85 8.17 0.85 15.75
N ILE A 86 8.62 1.49 14.67
CA ILE A 86 9.02 0.81 13.42
C ILE A 86 10.39 1.33 13.04
N GLU A 87 11.34 0.41 12.84
CA GLU A 87 12.71 0.75 12.46
C GLU A 87 12.73 1.58 11.16
N GLY A 88 13.51 2.67 11.17
CA GLY A 88 13.59 3.61 10.05
C GLY A 88 12.34 4.47 9.80
N TYR A 89 11.26 4.31 10.59
CA TYR A 89 10.00 5.03 10.38
C TYR A 89 9.49 5.76 11.62
N SER A 90 9.46 5.12 12.80
CA SER A 90 8.89 5.73 14.02
C SER A 90 9.60 5.28 15.28
N LYS A 91 9.71 6.20 16.24
CA LYS A 91 10.41 5.97 17.51
C LYS A 91 9.86 6.85 18.63
N MET A 92 9.76 6.31 19.84
CA MET A 92 9.58 7.10 21.07
C MET A 92 10.94 7.64 21.51
N VAL A 93 11.17 8.92 21.35
CA VAL A 93 12.43 9.57 21.73
C VAL A 93 12.31 10.13 23.12
N SER A 94 13.17 9.67 24.04
CA SER A 94 13.14 10.10 25.43
C SER A 94 13.56 11.57 25.58
N LEU A 95 13.09 12.24 26.65
CA LEU A 95 13.48 13.62 26.95
C LEU A 95 15.01 13.72 27.22
N ASP A 96 15.63 12.69 27.80
CA ASP A 96 17.07 12.64 28.04
C ASP A 96 17.86 12.60 26.73
N GLU A 97 17.38 11.83 25.74
CA GLU A 97 17.98 11.77 24.41
C GLU A 97 17.87 13.10 23.67
N ILE A 98 16.71 13.76 23.77
CA ILE A 98 16.49 15.10 23.22
C ILE A 98 17.39 16.14 23.88
N GLN A 99 17.55 16.08 25.19
CA GLN A 99 18.43 16.96 25.95
C GLN A 99 19.90 16.79 25.54
N LYS A 100 20.38 15.55 25.39
CA LYS A 100 21.73 15.22 24.91
C LYS A 100 22.00 15.78 23.51
N ASN A 101 20.96 15.94 22.70
CA ASN A 101 21.02 16.54 21.38
C ASN A 101 20.69 18.05 21.37
N ASP A 102 20.94 18.77 22.48
CA ASP A 102 20.69 20.21 22.61
C ASP A 102 19.27 20.65 22.24
N TYR A 103 18.29 19.81 22.55
CA TYR A 103 16.88 20.02 22.20
C TYR A 103 16.65 20.19 20.69
N ASN A 104 17.53 19.64 19.87
CA ASN A 104 17.30 19.57 18.44
C ASN A 104 16.18 18.57 18.17
N LEU A 105 15.17 18.94 17.36
CA LEU A 105 14.01 18.09 17.06
C LEU A 105 14.02 17.59 15.61
N ASN A 106 15.17 17.63 14.95
CA ASN A 106 15.31 17.14 13.57
C ASN A 106 15.26 15.61 13.54
N LEU A 107 14.25 15.05 12.86
CA LEU A 107 13.92 13.61 12.82
C LEU A 107 15.11 12.70 12.43
N PRO A 108 15.94 13.01 11.41
CA PRO A 108 17.06 12.15 11.03
C PRO A 108 18.12 11.94 12.11
N ARG A 109 18.08 12.69 13.20
CA ARG A 109 18.96 12.45 14.36
C ARG A 109 18.49 11.29 15.23
N TYR A 110 17.22 10.94 15.16
CA TYR A 110 16.56 9.98 16.03
C TYR A 110 16.07 8.74 15.30
N ILE A 111 15.67 8.93 14.04
CA ILE A 111 15.19 7.88 13.15
C ILE A 111 16.25 7.72 12.06
N VAL A 112 17.05 6.68 12.19
CA VAL A 112 18.11 6.36 11.23
C VAL A 112 17.53 5.38 10.21
N LYS A 113 17.57 5.77 8.96
CA LYS A 113 17.29 4.86 7.85
C LYS A 113 18.62 4.22 7.48
N TYR A 114 18.71 2.94 7.73
CA TYR A 114 19.87 2.17 7.26
C TYR A 114 19.63 1.86 5.79
N GLU A 115 20.23 2.64 4.90
CA GLU A 115 20.51 2.17 3.56
C GLU A 115 21.65 1.17 3.69
N GLU A 116 21.38 -0.12 3.52
CA GLU A 116 22.47 -1.08 3.36
C GLU A 116 23.25 -0.66 2.12
N GLU A 117 24.50 -0.23 2.34
CA GLU A 117 25.41 -0.02 1.21
C GLU A 117 25.51 -1.32 0.42
N ASP A 118 25.15 -1.25 -0.85
CA ASP A 118 25.27 -2.38 -1.77
C ASP A 118 26.77 -2.58 -2.11
N ASN A 119 27.47 -3.21 -1.17
CA ASN A 119 28.88 -3.54 -1.32
C ASN A 119 29.03 -4.60 -2.40
N GLN A 120 29.39 -4.18 -3.60
CA GLN A 120 29.64 -5.08 -4.73
C GLN A 120 30.74 -6.08 -4.40
N ASP A 121 30.44 -7.35 -4.64
CA ASP A 121 31.39 -8.44 -4.47
C ASP A 121 32.23 -8.60 -5.74
N ILE A 122 33.43 -8.00 -5.72
CA ILE A 122 34.35 -8.03 -6.88
C ILE A 122 34.75 -9.47 -7.23
N GLU A 123 34.92 -10.34 -6.24
CA GLU A 123 35.29 -11.74 -6.45
C GLU A 123 34.13 -12.51 -7.11
N GLY A 124 32.90 -12.27 -6.72
CA GLY A 124 31.70 -12.79 -7.38
C GLY A 124 31.60 -12.36 -8.84
N HIS A 125 31.92 -11.09 -9.13
CA HIS A 125 31.93 -10.58 -10.50
C HIS A 125 33.01 -11.21 -11.39
N LEU A 126 34.18 -11.41 -10.83
CA LEU A 126 35.32 -11.94 -11.62
C LEU A 126 35.30 -13.46 -11.81
N LEU A 127 34.89 -14.20 -10.79
CA LEU A 127 34.94 -15.66 -10.76
C LEU A 127 33.56 -16.32 -10.85
N GLY A 128 32.48 -15.52 -10.90
CA GLY A 128 31.11 -15.99 -10.90
C GLY A 128 30.62 -16.40 -9.50
N GLY A 129 29.37 -16.78 -9.43
CA GLY A 129 28.68 -17.17 -8.20
C GLY A 129 27.99 -16.01 -7.48
N ILE A 130 26.94 -16.33 -6.73
CA ILE A 130 26.16 -15.38 -5.95
C ILE A 130 26.59 -15.52 -4.48
N PRO A 131 26.99 -14.43 -3.80
CA PRO A 131 27.37 -14.50 -2.40
C PRO A 131 26.19 -15.00 -1.53
N LYS A 132 26.44 -15.99 -0.67
CA LYS A 132 25.41 -16.51 0.24
C LYS A 132 24.81 -15.42 1.13
N LYS A 133 25.63 -14.42 1.54
CA LYS A 133 25.16 -13.25 2.31
C LYS A 133 24.04 -12.49 1.59
N ASP A 134 24.08 -12.37 0.24
CA ASP A 134 23.07 -11.65 -0.51
C ASP A 134 21.78 -12.47 -0.67
N ILE A 135 21.90 -13.78 -0.79
CA ILE A 135 20.76 -14.71 -0.74
C ILE A 135 20.11 -14.66 0.66
N ASP A 136 20.91 -14.61 1.72
CA ASP A 136 20.42 -14.58 3.12
C ASP A 136 19.75 -13.25 3.48
N LYS A 137 20.06 -12.12 2.82
CA LYS A 137 19.31 -10.87 2.94
C LYS A 137 17.82 -11.02 2.58
N LEU A 138 17.49 -12.00 1.76
CA LEU A 138 16.11 -12.32 1.38
C LEU A 138 15.42 -13.25 2.41
N GLU A 139 15.92 -13.35 3.64
CA GLU A 139 15.41 -14.26 4.69
C GLU A 139 13.90 -14.16 4.88
N ARG A 140 13.32 -12.96 4.80
CA ARG A 140 11.87 -12.77 4.92
C ARG A 140 11.05 -13.58 3.89
N TYR A 141 11.60 -13.76 2.69
CA TYR A 141 10.97 -14.58 1.64
C TYR A 141 11.20 -16.07 1.91
N TRP A 142 12.41 -16.43 2.36
CA TRP A 142 12.75 -17.82 2.65
C TRP A 142 12.01 -18.39 3.87
N LYS A 143 11.55 -17.54 4.78
CA LYS A 143 10.64 -17.94 5.86
C LYS A 143 9.26 -18.35 5.36
N VAL A 144 8.80 -17.77 4.27
CA VAL A 144 7.50 -18.09 3.65
C VAL A 144 7.65 -19.20 2.61
N PHE A 145 8.78 -19.22 1.89
CA PHE A 145 9.07 -20.12 0.77
C PHE A 145 10.40 -20.86 0.99
N PRO A 146 10.49 -21.73 2.00
CA PRO A 146 11.76 -22.36 2.36
C PRO A 146 12.31 -23.32 1.30
N THR A 147 11.46 -23.97 0.51
CA THR A 147 11.91 -24.92 -0.52
C THR A 147 12.24 -24.23 -1.84
N ILE A 148 11.63 -23.09 -2.15
CA ILE A 148 11.96 -22.28 -3.34
C ILE A 148 13.45 -21.88 -3.32
N LYS A 149 14.01 -21.51 -2.14
CA LYS A 149 15.43 -21.23 -2.00
C LYS A 149 16.29 -22.38 -2.54
N ASN A 150 15.96 -23.61 -2.19
CA ASN A 150 16.72 -24.78 -2.60
C ASN A 150 16.53 -25.18 -4.08
N VAL A 151 15.39 -24.79 -4.66
CA VAL A 151 15.11 -24.98 -6.09
C VAL A 151 15.89 -23.98 -6.92
N LEU A 152 16.02 -22.74 -6.45
CA LEU A 152 16.69 -21.66 -7.18
C LEU A 152 18.22 -21.71 -7.08
N PHE A 153 18.76 -22.15 -5.93
CA PHE A 153 20.19 -22.06 -5.66
C PHE A 153 20.80 -23.40 -5.31
N ASN A 154 21.93 -23.69 -5.96
CA ASN A 154 22.80 -24.82 -5.64
C ASN A 154 24.04 -24.36 -4.88
N GLU A 155 24.57 -25.22 -4.02
CA GLU A 155 25.88 -25.01 -3.41
C GLU A 155 26.99 -25.20 -4.45
N THR A 156 28.01 -24.37 -4.38
CA THR A 156 29.20 -24.49 -5.21
C THR A 156 30.38 -25.08 -4.42
N THR A 157 31.43 -25.51 -5.11
CA THR A 157 32.68 -25.90 -4.46
C THR A 157 33.40 -24.72 -3.79
N ARG A 158 33.03 -23.50 -4.16
CA ARG A 158 33.60 -22.26 -3.62
C ARG A 158 32.85 -21.86 -2.36
N THR A 159 33.52 -21.88 -1.22
CA THR A 159 32.93 -21.53 0.06
C THR A 159 32.39 -20.10 0.05
N GLY A 160 31.15 -19.91 0.52
CA GLY A 160 30.50 -18.58 0.62
C GLY A 160 29.74 -18.15 -0.62
N TYR A 161 29.68 -18.97 -1.68
CA TYR A 161 28.96 -18.70 -2.92
C TYR A 161 27.97 -19.81 -3.24
N SER A 162 26.96 -19.44 -4.01
CA SER A 162 25.96 -20.34 -4.60
C SER A 162 25.82 -20.04 -6.10
N GLU A 163 25.26 -20.95 -6.85
CA GLU A 163 24.93 -20.76 -8.27
C GLU A 163 23.42 -20.90 -8.48
N LEU A 164 22.90 -20.21 -9.51
CA LEU A 164 21.54 -20.42 -9.94
C LEU A 164 21.38 -21.83 -10.54
N ASN A 165 20.30 -22.49 -10.19
CA ASN A 165 19.93 -23.81 -10.74
C ASN A 165 19.09 -23.70 -12.02
N CYS A 166 18.77 -22.49 -12.47
CA CYS A 166 18.02 -22.20 -13.69
C CYS A 166 18.62 -20.98 -14.39
N GLN A 167 18.22 -20.73 -15.64
CA GLN A 167 18.62 -19.50 -16.32
C GLN A 167 17.93 -18.29 -15.67
N PRO A 168 18.58 -17.10 -15.65
CA PRO A 168 18.00 -15.90 -15.03
C PRO A 168 16.59 -15.56 -15.53
N GLU A 169 16.31 -15.80 -16.80
CA GLU A 169 15.01 -15.56 -17.44
C GLU A 169 13.91 -16.52 -16.92
N GLN A 170 14.30 -17.67 -16.38
CA GLN A 170 13.39 -18.70 -15.87
C GLN A 170 13.06 -18.55 -14.38
N ILE A 171 13.73 -17.63 -13.66
CA ILE A 171 13.52 -17.43 -12.21
C ILE A 171 12.06 -17.15 -11.90
N ASN A 172 11.44 -16.21 -12.61
CA ASN A 172 10.04 -15.86 -12.39
C ASN A 172 9.10 -17.03 -12.62
N GLU A 173 9.30 -17.77 -13.69
CA GLU A 173 8.47 -18.94 -14.01
C GLU A 173 8.67 -20.05 -12.96
N THR A 174 9.88 -20.28 -12.51
CA THR A 174 10.20 -21.26 -11.47
C THR A 174 9.50 -20.92 -10.14
N ILE A 175 9.50 -19.64 -9.75
CA ILE A 175 8.84 -19.19 -8.52
C ILE A 175 7.31 -19.30 -8.66
N LEU A 176 6.74 -18.77 -9.76
CA LEU A 176 5.30 -18.71 -9.96
C LEU A 176 4.62 -20.08 -10.08
N ASN A 177 5.35 -21.08 -10.60
CA ASN A 177 4.87 -22.46 -10.75
C ASN A 177 5.17 -23.36 -9.55
N HIS A 178 5.87 -22.85 -8.53
CA HIS A 178 6.22 -23.64 -7.35
C HIS A 178 5.01 -23.86 -6.44
N GLU A 179 4.91 -25.05 -5.81
CA GLU A 179 3.80 -25.41 -4.93
C GLU A 179 3.63 -24.47 -3.72
N GLU A 180 4.73 -24.03 -3.11
CA GLU A 180 4.68 -23.07 -2.00
C GLU A 180 4.06 -21.74 -2.43
N PHE A 181 4.40 -21.26 -3.63
CA PHE A 181 3.82 -20.03 -4.15
C PHE A 181 2.35 -20.21 -4.53
N ALA A 182 1.98 -21.36 -5.11
CA ALA A 182 0.59 -21.69 -5.39
C ALA A 182 -0.26 -21.75 -4.11
N SER A 183 0.26 -22.40 -3.06
CA SER A 183 -0.41 -22.48 -1.74
C SER A 183 -0.54 -21.10 -1.09
N TYR A 184 0.50 -20.28 -1.17
CA TYR A 184 0.45 -18.91 -0.65
C TYR A 184 -0.59 -18.06 -1.39
N LYS A 185 -0.65 -18.18 -2.71
CA LYS A 185 -1.67 -17.49 -3.52
C LYS A 185 -3.08 -17.94 -3.16
N GLU A 186 -3.30 -19.22 -2.93
CA GLU A 186 -4.59 -19.75 -2.47
C GLU A 186 -4.95 -19.22 -1.08
N GLN A 187 -3.99 -19.16 -0.16
CA GLN A 187 -4.20 -18.52 1.15
C GLN A 187 -4.65 -17.07 1.03
N LEU A 188 -3.98 -16.26 0.19
CA LEU A 188 -4.37 -14.87 -0.04
C LEU A 188 -5.78 -14.77 -0.63
N TYR A 189 -6.11 -15.63 -1.56
CA TYR A 189 -7.44 -15.69 -2.16
C TYR A 189 -8.52 -16.01 -1.13
N ASN A 190 -8.26 -16.96 -0.24
CA ASN A 190 -9.19 -17.35 0.83
C ASN A 190 -9.38 -16.20 1.84
N VAL A 191 -8.31 -15.51 2.24
CA VAL A 191 -8.37 -14.32 3.12
C VAL A 191 -9.22 -13.22 2.48
N PHE A 192 -9.02 -12.95 1.20
CA PHE A 192 -9.81 -11.96 0.47
C PHE A 192 -11.28 -12.36 0.34
N ASN A 193 -11.58 -13.61 0.02
CA ASN A 193 -12.96 -14.11 -0.08
C ASN A 193 -13.69 -14.05 1.27
N ASP A 194 -13.00 -14.36 2.35
CA ASP A 194 -13.52 -14.23 3.70
C ASP A 194 -13.91 -12.78 4.02
N TRP A 195 -13.03 -11.85 3.68
CA TRP A 195 -13.32 -10.42 3.79
C TRP A 195 -14.52 -10.02 2.94
N LYS A 196 -14.54 -10.45 1.67
CA LYS A 196 -15.63 -10.16 0.74
C LYS A 196 -16.97 -10.64 1.29
N THR A 197 -17.06 -11.91 1.69
CA THR A 197 -18.29 -12.52 2.22
C THR A 197 -18.80 -11.82 3.47
N ARG A 198 -17.89 -11.34 4.34
CA ARG A 198 -18.29 -10.59 5.54
C ARG A 198 -18.82 -9.20 5.24
N HIS A 199 -18.39 -8.58 4.14
CA HIS A 199 -18.71 -7.18 3.84
C HIS A 199 -19.71 -6.99 2.70
N GLU A 200 -19.94 -7.99 1.85
CA GLU A 200 -20.87 -7.85 0.70
C GLU A 200 -22.29 -7.48 1.12
N SER A 201 -22.74 -7.91 2.29
CA SER A 201 -24.04 -7.54 2.84
C SER A 201 -24.19 -6.05 3.09
N LEU A 202 -23.09 -5.31 3.33
CA LEU A 202 -23.13 -3.85 3.49
C LEU A 202 -23.55 -3.16 2.20
N LEU A 203 -23.21 -3.75 1.06
CA LEU A 203 -23.55 -3.24 -0.27
C LEU A 203 -24.94 -3.67 -0.70
N TYR A 204 -25.31 -4.94 -0.49
CA TYR A 204 -26.65 -5.44 -0.86
C TYR A 204 -27.79 -4.81 -0.04
N ASN A 205 -27.51 -4.37 1.18
CA ASN A 205 -28.50 -3.77 2.07
C ASN A 205 -28.45 -2.24 2.08
N LEU A 206 -27.88 -1.62 1.04
CA LEU A 206 -27.93 -0.15 0.91
C LEU A 206 -29.36 0.35 0.78
N ASP A 207 -29.66 1.39 1.54
CA ASP A 207 -30.95 2.08 1.56
C ASP A 207 -30.75 3.59 1.80
N HIS A 208 -31.86 4.34 1.91
CA HIS A 208 -31.83 5.79 2.13
C HIS A 208 -31.26 6.21 3.51
N GLU A 209 -31.18 5.31 4.48
CA GLU A 209 -30.60 5.57 5.81
C GLU A 209 -29.11 5.24 5.82
N SER A 210 -28.60 4.58 4.82
CA SER A 210 -27.19 4.19 4.70
C SER A 210 -26.29 5.41 4.51
N VAL A 211 -25.15 5.42 5.21
CA VAL A 211 -24.15 6.48 5.10
C VAL A 211 -22.94 5.96 4.33
N PRO A 212 -22.70 6.40 3.07
CA PRO A 212 -21.61 5.88 2.23
C PRO A 212 -20.24 5.89 2.91
N LYS A 213 -19.93 6.95 3.66
CA LYS A 213 -18.69 7.03 4.43
C LYS A 213 -18.55 5.91 5.48
N THR A 214 -19.64 5.51 6.09
CA THR A 214 -19.65 4.41 7.07
C THR A 214 -19.45 3.07 6.38
N VAL A 215 -20.01 2.90 5.19
CA VAL A 215 -19.83 1.68 4.37
C VAL A 215 -18.36 1.48 4.03
N ILE A 216 -17.73 2.48 3.40
CA ILE A 216 -16.31 2.37 3.03
C ILE A 216 -15.40 2.23 4.25
N ASN A 217 -15.69 2.93 5.35
CA ASN A 217 -14.92 2.77 6.57
C ASN A 217 -14.96 1.32 7.09
N LYS A 218 -16.15 0.70 7.16
CA LYS A 218 -16.25 -0.70 7.60
C LYS A 218 -15.50 -1.65 6.68
N MET A 219 -15.62 -1.46 5.36
CA MET A 219 -14.93 -2.29 4.38
C MET A 219 -13.41 -2.14 4.48
N SER A 220 -12.91 -0.93 4.58
CA SER A 220 -11.47 -0.65 4.65
C SER A 220 -10.85 -1.05 6.00
N GLU A 221 -11.55 -0.88 7.12
CA GLU A 221 -11.12 -1.41 8.42
C GLU A 221 -11.04 -2.94 8.40
N GLY A 222 -12.06 -3.60 7.85
CA GLY A 222 -12.04 -5.05 7.69
C GLY A 222 -10.90 -5.54 6.79
N MET A 223 -10.51 -4.77 5.77
CA MET A 223 -9.35 -5.09 4.93
C MET A 223 -8.04 -5.02 5.73
N LEU A 224 -7.85 -3.98 6.52
CA LEU A 224 -6.69 -3.86 7.41
C LEU A 224 -6.61 -5.00 8.42
N GLU A 225 -7.76 -5.42 8.97
CA GLU A 225 -7.84 -6.49 9.96
C GLU A 225 -7.42 -7.85 9.38
N VAL A 226 -7.98 -8.24 8.22
CA VAL A 226 -7.70 -9.56 7.64
C VAL A 226 -6.28 -9.68 7.09
N PHE A 227 -5.64 -8.57 6.70
CA PHE A 227 -4.27 -8.56 6.19
C PHE A 227 -3.22 -8.16 7.24
N ASP A 228 -3.60 -7.93 8.51
CA ASP A 228 -2.67 -7.45 9.54
C ASP A 228 -1.44 -8.35 9.75
N ASN A 229 -1.59 -9.65 9.63
CA ASN A 229 -0.52 -10.63 9.90
C ASN A 229 -0.19 -11.53 8.71
N ILE A 230 -0.50 -11.10 7.49
CA ILE A 230 -0.16 -11.88 6.30
C ILE A 230 1.29 -11.59 5.91
N PRO A 231 2.19 -12.58 5.92
CA PRO A 231 3.58 -12.37 5.56
C PRO A 231 3.71 -11.83 4.13
N LEU A 232 4.68 -10.97 3.90
CA LEU A 232 5.02 -10.36 2.61
C LEU A 232 3.96 -9.40 2.02
N ILE A 233 2.81 -9.25 2.65
CA ILE A 233 1.78 -8.27 2.26
C ILE A 233 1.78 -7.14 3.29
N ASP A 234 1.86 -5.90 2.81
CA ASP A 234 1.60 -4.73 3.66
C ASP A 234 0.08 -4.47 3.68
N LYS A 235 -0.53 -4.50 4.85
CA LYS A 235 -1.96 -4.23 5.02
C LYS A 235 -2.37 -2.84 4.52
N TYR A 236 -1.45 -1.87 4.55
CA TYR A 236 -1.72 -0.52 4.04
C TYR A 236 -1.77 -0.47 2.51
N ASP A 237 -1.05 -1.35 1.81
CA ASP A 237 -1.20 -1.50 0.37
C ASP A 237 -2.60 -2.06 0.03
N MET A 238 -3.08 -3.04 0.80
CA MET A 238 -4.44 -3.58 0.64
C MET A 238 -5.51 -2.53 0.96
N TYR A 239 -5.28 -1.70 1.99
CA TYR A 239 -6.13 -0.55 2.27
C TYR A 239 -6.17 0.44 1.10
N GLN A 240 -5.03 0.71 0.46
CA GLN A 240 -5.00 1.59 -0.72
C GLN A 240 -5.79 1.00 -1.88
N TYR A 241 -5.69 -0.31 -2.14
CA TYR A 241 -6.46 -0.96 -3.20
C TYR A 241 -7.96 -0.78 -3.01
N ILE A 242 -8.49 -1.02 -1.81
CA ILE A 242 -9.93 -0.81 -1.56
C ILE A 242 -10.34 0.66 -1.65
N MET A 243 -9.51 1.58 -1.18
CA MET A 243 -9.78 3.02 -1.27
C MET A 243 -9.74 3.53 -2.71
N SER A 244 -8.81 3.05 -3.52
CA SER A 244 -8.74 3.36 -4.95
C SER A 244 -9.96 2.81 -5.69
N TYR A 245 -10.31 1.54 -5.47
CA TYR A 245 -11.48 0.92 -6.07
C TYR A 245 -12.78 1.61 -5.67
N TRP A 246 -12.91 2.02 -4.41
CA TRP A 246 -14.02 2.83 -3.94
C TRP A 246 -14.12 4.14 -4.71
N ASN A 247 -13.05 4.91 -4.78
CA ASN A 247 -13.06 6.24 -5.40
C ASN A 247 -13.27 6.20 -6.92
N GLU A 248 -12.76 5.18 -7.59
CA GLU A 248 -12.77 5.08 -9.05
C GLU A 248 -14.00 4.35 -9.59
N THR A 249 -14.61 3.47 -8.80
CA THR A 249 -15.65 2.56 -9.29
C THR A 249 -16.93 2.58 -8.46
N MET A 250 -16.85 2.48 -7.13
CA MET A 250 -18.02 2.20 -6.29
C MET A 250 -18.73 3.44 -5.76
N LYS A 251 -17.98 4.51 -5.54
CA LYS A 251 -18.45 5.66 -4.76
C LYS A 251 -19.75 6.25 -5.33
N ASP A 252 -19.74 6.56 -6.61
CA ASP A 252 -20.87 7.26 -7.24
C ASP A 252 -22.12 6.35 -7.29
N ASP A 253 -21.93 5.06 -7.57
CA ASP A 253 -23.02 4.06 -7.52
C ASP A 253 -23.63 3.96 -6.13
N VAL A 254 -22.80 3.89 -5.08
CA VAL A 254 -23.29 3.83 -3.69
C VAL A 254 -24.09 5.09 -3.32
N TYR A 255 -23.58 6.29 -3.68
CA TYR A 255 -24.33 7.53 -3.45
C TYR A 255 -25.65 7.54 -4.21
N MET A 256 -25.68 7.10 -5.45
CA MET A 256 -26.89 7.01 -6.28
C MET A 256 -27.91 6.04 -5.70
N ILE A 257 -27.47 4.86 -5.24
CA ILE A 257 -28.35 3.88 -4.59
C ILE A 257 -28.94 4.43 -3.29
N VAL A 258 -28.12 5.11 -2.48
CA VAL A 258 -28.61 5.73 -1.23
C VAL A 258 -29.64 6.83 -1.51
N GLU A 259 -29.43 7.63 -2.55
CA GLU A 259 -30.34 8.74 -2.91
C GLU A 259 -31.63 8.24 -3.60
N ASN A 260 -31.51 7.33 -4.54
CA ASN A 260 -32.63 6.93 -5.44
C ASN A 260 -33.18 5.53 -5.16
N GLY A 261 -32.54 4.76 -4.27
CA GLY A 261 -32.83 3.34 -4.05
C GLY A 261 -32.30 2.44 -5.19
N TRP A 262 -32.54 1.15 -5.06
CA TRP A 262 -32.18 0.14 -6.06
C TRP A 262 -33.11 0.21 -7.27
N LYS A 263 -32.99 1.26 -8.07
CA LYS A 263 -33.73 1.40 -9.32
C LYS A 263 -32.76 1.22 -10.46
N ALA A 264 -33.09 0.31 -11.38
CA ALA A 264 -32.35 0.17 -12.62
C ALA A 264 -32.43 1.48 -13.41
N ASN A 265 -31.30 2.06 -13.73
CA ASN A 265 -31.12 3.18 -14.63
C ASN A 265 -29.87 2.93 -15.46
N GLU A 266 -29.67 3.72 -16.52
CA GLU A 266 -28.58 3.55 -17.47
C GLU A 266 -27.19 3.74 -16.83
N GLU A 267 -27.10 4.48 -15.72
CA GLU A 267 -25.83 4.71 -15.02
C GLU A 267 -25.45 3.53 -14.11
N LEU A 268 -26.40 3.00 -13.30
CA LEU A 268 -26.17 1.84 -12.43
C LEU A 268 -26.08 0.51 -13.18
N ALA A 269 -26.83 0.38 -14.26
CA ALA A 269 -26.88 -0.82 -15.07
C ALA A 269 -26.80 -0.44 -16.56
N PRO A 270 -25.64 -0.05 -17.06
CA PRO A 270 -25.44 0.27 -18.46
C PRO A 270 -25.93 -0.87 -19.39
N GLU A 271 -26.67 -0.51 -20.44
CA GLU A 271 -27.32 -1.46 -21.33
C GLU A 271 -26.34 -2.49 -21.91
N ASN A 272 -25.14 -2.05 -22.27
CA ASN A 272 -24.07 -2.92 -22.77
C ASN A 272 -23.72 -4.05 -21.81
N LEU A 273 -23.64 -3.79 -20.48
CA LEU A 273 -23.35 -4.82 -19.48
C LEU A 273 -24.47 -5.88 -19.40
N ILE A 274 -25.71 -5.45 -19.57
CA ILE A 274 -26.87 -6.35 -19.59
C ILE A 274 -26.85 -7.20 -20.88
N ILE A 275 -26.57 -6.57 -21.99
CA ILE A 275 -26.47 -7.24 -23.30
C ILE A 275 -25.33 -8.26 -23.25
N ASP A 276 -24.14 -7.88 -22.84
CA ASP A 276 -22.98 -8.76 -22.79
C ASP A 276 -23.21 -9.97 -21.85
N ARG A 277 -23.89 -9.74 -20.75
CA ARG A 277 -24.13 -10.80 -19.73
C ARG A 277 -25.25 -11.75 -20.13
N TYR A 278 -26.35 -11.24 -20.71
CA TYR A 278 -27.58 -12.01 -20.90
C TYR A 278 -27.98 -12.20 -22.36
N PHE A 279 -27.49 -11.37 -23.26
CA PHE A 279 -27.93 -11.31 -24.65
C PHE A 279 -26.79 -11.32 -25.67
N SER A 280 -25.59 -11.73 -25.29
CA SER A 280 -24.41 -11.72 -26.17
C SER A 280 -24.64 -12.43 -27.52
N LYS A 281 -25.31 -13.60 -27.51
CA LYS A 281 -25.61 -14.34 -28.74
C LYS A 281 -26.60 -13.61 -29.64
N VAL A 282 -27.60 -12.98 -29.06
CA VAL A 282 -28.61 -12.20 -29.82
C VAL A 282 -27.93 -10.98 -30.44
N GLN A 283 -27.03 -10.33 -29.71
CA GLN A 283 -26.27 -9.19 -30.22
C GLN A 283 -25.33 -9.59 -31.38
N GLU A 284 -24.68 -10.76 -31.28
CA GLU A 284 -23.90 -11.29 -32.40
C GLU A 284 -24.74 -11.54 -33.64
N GLU A 285 -25.96 -12.10 -33.51
CA GLU A 285 -26.91 -12.32 -34.62
C GLU A 285 -27.34 -10.99 -35.23
N ILE A 286 -27.66 -9.98 -34.42
CA ILE A 286 -28.01 -8.63 -34.89
C ILE A 286 -26.85 -8.02 -35.68
N ASN A 287 -25.65 -8.03 -35.13
CA ASN A 287 -24.46 -7.49 -35.80
C ASN A 287 -24.16 -8.18 -37.13
N GLN A 288 -24.39 -9.50 -37.23
CA GLN A 288 -24.25 -10.22 -38.49
C GLN A 288 -25.33 -9.81 -39.53
N GLN A 289 -26.57 -9.60 -39.10
CA GLN A 289 -27.62 -9.15 -39.97
C GLN A 289 -27.40 -7.70 -40.45
N GLU A 290 -26.95 -6.82 -39.58
CA GLU A 290 -26.58 -5.44 -39.92
C GLU A 290 -25.44 -5.41 -40.95
N ALA A 291 -24.39 -6.21 -40.76
CA ALA A 291 -23.30 -6.32 -41.72
C ALA A 291 -23.78 -6.83 -43.10
N ASN A 292 -24.70 -7.78 -43.11
CA ASN A 292 -25.32 -8.27 -44.37
C ASN A 292 -26.16 -7.18 -45.08
N ILE A 293 -26.89 -6.39 -44.31
CA ILE A 293 -27.68 -5.26 -44.84
C ILE A 293 -26.75 -4.22 -45.47
N ASP A 294 -25.71 -3.83 -44.75
CA ASP A 294 -24.69 -2.87 -45.22
C ASP A 294 -24.05 -3.35 -46.53
N GLN A 295 -23.71 -4.64 -46.61
CA GLN A 295 -23.14 -5.22 -47.83
C GLN A 295 -24.14 -5.14 -49.01
N LEU A 296 -25.43 -5.50 -48.82
CA LEU A 296 -26.46 -5.42 -49.83
C LEU A 296 -26.73 -3.98 -50.27
N GLU A 297 -26.68 -3.01 -49.38
CA GLU A 297 -26.82 -1.59 -49.71
C GLU A 297 -25.63 -1.07 -50.55
N GLN A 298 -24.41 -1.51 -50.22
CA GLN A 298 -23.22 -1.20 -51.04
C GLN A 298 -23.33 -1.80 -52.46
N GLU A 299 -23.74 -3.07 -52.57
CA GLU A 299 -23.96 -3.73 -53.84
C GLU A 299 -25.04 -3.03 -54.69
N LYS A 300 -26.14 -2.60 -54.04
CA LYS A 300 -27.21 -1.83 -54.70
C LYS A 300 -26.74 -0.46 -55.18
N THR A 301 -25.83 0.18 -54.49
CA THR A 301 -25.30 1.50 -54.85
C THR A 301 -24.28 1.41 -55.98
N ALA A 302 -23.64 0.24 -56.15
CA ALA A 302 -22.67 -0.04 -57.24
C ALA A 302 -23.30 -0.48 -58.57
N LEU A 303 -24.58 -0.78 -58.59
CA LEU A 303 -25.41 -1.07 -59.77
C LEU A 303 -26.07 0.20 -60.32
#